data_0334e4781a61a1c2a6dd6ebfca11c4ac
#
_entry.id   0334e4781a61a1c2a6dd6ebfca11c4ac
#
_cell.length_a   1.000
_cell.length_b   1.000
_cell.length_c   1.000
_cell.angle_alpha   90.00
_cell.angle_beta   90.00
_cell.angle_gamma   90.00
#
_symmetry.space_group_name_H-M   'P 1'
#
loop_
_entity.id
_entity.type
_entity.pdbx_description
1 polymer ?
#
loop_
_entity_poly.entity_id
_entity_poly.type
_entity_poly.pdbx_seq_one_letter_code
_entity_poly.pdbx_strand_id
1 'polypeptide(L)'
;MFAQSLARLVLLALVAGVLAGCTNSDEPPLPASVVANAPALSIPANRWRAVLVAGDNSSPAFDNGIDTLRERIAGMGVRAITVYSASPGRGQLSNLRNVGAGLHASGGDACFVYMTSHGDQSGFFLRPGRQMLSPSALDQALSQGCGERPTVVVVSACHSGTFITPPARRPNRIIIAAAATDRTSFGCGADNDYTYYDQCFLQQLDGASTWRELAEATRSCVQTLEQRLGVRRESRPQLFVGAAAANLKLPGR
;
A
#
# COMPACT_ATOMS: atom_id res chain seq x y z
N MET A 1 -17.22 30.65 -80.77
CA MET A 1 -15.75 30.88 -80.74
C MET A 1 -15.28 30.65 -79.32
N PHE A 2 -14.48 29.63 -79.16
CA PHE A 2 -13.61 29.23 -78.07
C PHE A 2 -14.03 29.45 -76.62
N ALA A 3 -14.51 28.34 -76.02
CA ALA A 3 -14.61 28.09 -74.64
C ALA A 3 -13.22 27.68 -74.09
N GLN A 4 -12.74 28.24 -72.99
CA GLN A 4 -11.63 27.71 -72.21
C GLN A 4 -12.10 27.32 -70.83
N SER A 5 -12.00 26.02 -70.61
CA SER A 5 -12.30 25.33 -69.37
C SER A 5 -11.13 25.49 -68.40
N LEU A 6 -11.36 26.06 -67.22
CA LEU A 6 -10.39 26.09 -66.14
C LEU A 6 -10.80 25.03 -65.10
N ALA A 7 -10.06 23.93 -65.10
CA ALA A 7 -10.14 22.93 -64.06
C ALA A 7 -9.51 23.45 -62.76
N ARG A 8 -10.31 23.58 -61.69
CA ARG A 8 -9.82 23.83 -60.33
C ARG A 8 -9.53 22.48 -59.67
N LEU A 9 -8.26 22.21 -59.43
CA LEU A 9 -7.80 21.17 -58.54
C LEU A 9 -8.17 21.58 -57.11
N VAL A 10 -9.03 20.81 -56.44
CA VAL A 10 -9.27 20.90 -55.01
C VAL A 10 -8.33 19.89 -54.32
N LEU A 11 -7.33 20.45 -53.64
CA LEU A 11 -6.41 19.67 -52.79
C LEU A 11 -7.13 19.36 -51.48
N LEU A 12 -7.60 18.11 -51.29
CA LEU A 12 -8.08 17.63 -50.01
C LEU A 12 -6.87 17.32 -49.10
N ALA A 13 -6.62 18.19 -48.14
CA ALA A 13 -5.70 17.88 -47.03
C ALA A 13 -6.39 16.92 -46.06
N LEU A 14 -5.97 15.67 -46.05
CA LEU A 14 -6.30 14.70 -45.02
C LEU A 14 -5.58 15.09 -43.72
N VAL A 15 -6.31 15.68 -42.78
CA VAL A 15 -5.86 15.85 -41.40
C VAL A 15 -6.04 14.49 -40.72
N ALA A 16 -4.97 13.73 -40.58
CA ALA A 16 -4.92 12.53 -39.72
C ALA A 16 -4.96 12.99 -38.25
N GLY A 17 -6.15 12.96 -37.67
CA GLY A 17 -6.31 13.14 -36.22
C GLY A 17 -5.66 11.99 -35.48
N VAL A 18 -4.53 12.26 -34.80
CA VAL A 18 -3.96 11.34 -33.83
C VAL A 18 -4.89 11.33 -32.61
N LEU A 19 -5.76 10.34 -32.52
CA LEU A 19 -6.48 10.02 -31.32
C LEU A 19 -5.44 9.49 -30.32
N ALA A 20 -5.01 10.35 -29.39
CA ALA A 20 -4.31 9.93 -28.18
C ALA A 20 -5.29 9.08 -27.37
N GLY A 21 -5.24 7.75 -27.57
CA GLY A 21 -5.95 6.80 -26.73
C GLY A 21 -5.40 6.90 -25.31
N CYS A 22 -6.26 7.23 -24.36
CA CYS A 22 -5.99 6.98 -22.95
C CYS A 22 -5.80 5.48 -22.81
N THR A 23 -4.55 5.02 -22.72
CA THR A 23 -4.24 3.64 -22.40
C THR A 23 -4.67 3.41 -20.96
N ASN A 24 -5.76 2.66 -20.77
CA ASN A 24 -6.07 2.04 -19.49
C ASN A 24 -4.87 1.18 -19.09
N SER A 25 -4.21 1.55 -18.01
CA SER A 25 -3.09 0.80 -17.45
C SER A 25 -3.59 -0.43 -16.69
N ASP A 26 -4.32 -1.31 -17.37
CA ASP A 26 -4.49 -2.71 -16.98
C ASP A 26 -3.24 -3.48 -17.44
N GLU A 27 -2.08 -3.05 -16.95
CA GLU A 27 -0.85 -3.80 -17.18
C GLU A 27 -0.95 -5.11 -16.39
N PRO A 28 -0.92 -6.26 -17.07
CA PRO A 28 -0.95 -7.54 -16.38
C PRO A 28 0.26 -7.65 -15.45
N PRO A 29 0.18 -8.40 -14.34
CA PRO A 29 1.30 -8.60 -13.44
C PRO A 29 2.50 -9.08 -14.23
N LEU A 30 3.67 -8.48 -13.95
CA LEU A 30 4.91 -8.81 -14.64
C LEU A 30 5.15 -10.33 -14.62
N PRO A 31 5.59 -10.93 -15.73
CA PRO A 31 5.98 -12.34 -15.75
C PRO A 31 7.02 -12.62 -14.66
N ALA A 32 6.89 -13.74 -13.97
CA ALA A 32 7.81 -14.13 -12.89
C ALA A 32 9.28 -14.08 -13.30
N SER A 33 9.59 -14.36 -14.58
CA SER A 33 10.94 -14.28 -15.15
C SER A 33 11.51 -12.85 -15.21
N VAL A 34 10.68 -11.84 -15.44
CA VAL A 34 11.09 -10.42 -15.46
C VAL A 34 11.37 -9.94 -14.04
N VAL A 35 10.56 -10.38 -13.09
CA VAL A 35 10.73 -10.04 -11.67
C VAL A 35 11.99 -10.73 -11.08
N ALA A 36 12.26 -11.97 -11.46
CA ALA A 36 13.42 -12.71 -10.97
C ALA A 36 14.78 -12.11 -11.42
N ASN A 37 14.80 -11.44 -12.58
CA ASN A 37 16.02 -10.86 -13.15
C ASN A 37 16.19 -9.35 -12.85
N ALA A 38 15.24 -8.71 -12.17
CA ALA A 38 15.40 -7.32 -11.78
C ALA A 38 16.51 -7.19 -10.71
N PRO A 39 17.40 -6.19 -10.79
CA PRO A 39 18.44 -6.00 -9.78
C PRO A 39 17.82 -5.73 -8.40
N ALA A 40 18.50 -6.20 -7.36
CA ALA A 40 18.09 -5.92 -5.99
C ALA A 40 18.16 -4.41 -5.72
N LEU A 41 17.05 -3.82 -5.24
CA LEU A 41 17.00 -2.43 -4.82
C LEU A 41 17.16 -2.37 -3.31
N SER A 42 18.34 -1.95 -2.84
CA SER A 42 18.64 -1.78 -1.42
C SER A 42 18.78 -0.30 -1.08
N ILE A 43 18.07 0.13 -0.03
CA ILE A 43 18.11 1.49 0.49
C ILE A 43 18.60 1.42 1.94
N PRO A 44 19.62 2.21 2.32
CA PRO A 44 20.11 2.22 3.70
C PRO A 44 18.98 2.45 4.71
N ALA A 45 18.96 1.70 5.80
CA ALA A 45 17.84 1.71 6.76
C ALA A 45 17.56 3.12 7.32
N ASN A 46 18.59 3.91 7.59
CA ASN A 46 18.46 5.30 8.09
C ASN A 46 17.93 6.28 7.03
N ARG A 47 17.80 5.84 5.77
CA ARG A 47 17.20 6.63 4.67
C ARG A 47 15.73 6.28 4.42
N TRP A 48 15.16 5.36 5.20
CA TRP A 48 13.74 5.09 5.20
C TRP A 48 12.98 6.05 6.11
N ARG A 49 11.81 6.47 5.67
CA ARG A 49 10.80 7.14 6.49
C ARG A 49 9.62 6.21 6.70
N ALA A 50 9.23 6.00 7.94
CA ALA A 50 8.09 5.16 8.30
C ALA A 50 6.96 5.98 8.92
N VAL A 51 5.73 5.69 8.51
CA VAL A 51 4.48 6.18 9.10
C VAL A 51 3.67 4.98 9.56
N LEU A 52 3.41 4.88 10.85
CA LEU A 52 2.71 3.78 11.49
C LEU A 52 1.40 4.30 12.09
N VAL A 53 0.27 3.64 11.80
CA VAL A 53 -1.07 4.13 12.19
C VAL A 53 -1.88 3.02 12.84
N ALA A 54 -2.22 3.18 14.12
CA ALA A 54 -3.31 2.47 14.79
C ALA A 54 -4.57 3.36 14.73
N GLY A 55 -5.51 3.01 13.85
CA GLY A 55 -6.67 3.86 13.56
C GLY A 55 -7.78 3.78 14.60
N ASP A 56 -7.84 2.72 15.39
CA ASP A 56 -8.88 2.45 16.36
C ASP A 56 -8.29 1.98 17.69
N ASN A 57 -8.94 2.25 18.79
CA ASN A 57 -8.57 1.82 20.14
C ASN A 57 -9.66 0.96 20.82
N SER A 58 -10.63 0.45 20.07
CA SER A 58 -11.61 -0.51 20.60
C SER A 58 -11.03 -1.90 20.84
N SER A 59 -9.86 -2.18 20.28
CA SER A 59 -9.08 -3.39 20.51
C SER A 59 -7.62 -3.01 20.78
N PRO A 60 -6.95 -3.64 21.76
CA PRO A 60 -5.52 -3.44 21.98
C PRO A 60 -4.65 -3.92 20.81
N ALA A 61 -5.17 -4.84 20.00
CA ALA A 61 -4.45 -5.48 18.90
C ALA A 61 -3.82 -4.48 17.91
N PHE A 62 -4.52 -3.37 17.64
CA PHE A 62 -4.02 -2.35 16.71
C PHE A 62 -2.80 -1.61 17.25
N ASP A 63 -2.87 -1.14 18.49
CA ASP A 63 -1.75 -0.45 19.14
C ASP A 63 -0.57 -1.38 19.36
N ASN A 64 -0.81 -2.62 19.83
CA ASN A 64 0.23 -3.61 20.04
C ASN A 64 0.98 -3.94 18.74
N GLY A 65 0.23 -4.06 17.62
CA GLY A 65 0.82 -4.27 16.29
C GLY A 65 1.79 -3.15 15.90
N ILE A 66 1.35 -1.90 16.08
CA ILE A 66 2.17 -0.72 15.74
C ILE A 66 3.37 -0.57 16.68
N ASP A 67 3.20 -0.78 17.99
CA ASP A 67 4.29 -0.65 18.96
C ASP A 67 5.38 -1.70 18.69
N THR A 68 4.99 -2.95 18.49
CA THR A 68 5.93 -4.03 18.16
C THR A 68 6.63 -3.78 16.81
N LEU A 69 5.88 -3.34 15.80
CA LEU A 69 6.47 -3.03 14.49
C LEU A 69 7.46 -1.88 14.58
N ARG A 70 7.14 -0.81 15.33
CA ARG A 70 8.04 0.32 15.58
C ARG A 70 9.38 -0.15 16.14
N GLU A 71 9.34 -1.00 17.17
CA GLU A 71 10.56 -1.54 17.80
C GLU A 71 11.38 -2.37 16.80
N ARG A 72 10.73 -3.24 16.02
CA ARG A 72 11.41 -4.08 15.04
C ARG A 72 12.08 -3.27 13.94
N ILE A 73 11.39 -2.31 13.31
CA ILE A 73 11.99 -1.50 12.24
C ILE A 73 13.05 -0.52 12.76
N ALA A 74 12.90 -0.03 14.00
CA ALA A 74 13.94 0.75 14.66
C ALA A 74 15.20 -0.09 14.91
N GLY A 75 15.03 -1.37 15.30
CA GLY A 75 16.11 -2.37 15.41
C GLY A 75 16.79 -2.65 14.07
N MET A 76 16.07 -2.60 12.95
CA MET A 76 16.64 -2.67 11.60
C MET A 76 17.41 -1.41 11.18
N GLY A 77 17.37 -0.32 11.97
CA GLY A 77 18.09 0.91 11.70
C GLY A 77 17.28 2.04 11.11
N VAL A 78 15.95 1.89 10.96
CA VAL A 78 15.06 3.00 10.55
C VAL A 78 14.99 4.01 11.69
N ARG A 79 15.27 5.29 11.41
CA ARG A 79 15.32 6.36 12.44
C ARG A 79 14.16 7.34 12.34
N ALA A 80 13.65 7.59 11.14
CA ALA A 80 12.53 8.51 10.90
C ALA A 80 11.21 7.74 10.98
N ILE A 81 10.69 7.52 12.19
CA ILE A 81 9.44 6.81 12.45
C ILE A 81 8.45 7.76 13.09
N THR A 82 7.27 7.93 12.48
CA THR A 82 6.15 8.69 13.04
C THR A 82 5.01 7.73 13.36
N VAL A 83 4.48 7.82 14.58
CA VAL A 83 3.39 6.96 15.07
C VAL A 83 2.14 7.79 15.27
N TYR A 84 1.02 7.28 14.77
CA TYR A 84 -0.33 7.79 14.99
C TYR A 84 -1.16 6.71 15.69
N SER A 85 -1.83 7.07 16.77
CA SER A 85 -2.70 6.15 17.51
C SER A 85 -4.01 6.83 17.90
N ALA A 86 -5.08 6.02 17.93
CA ALA A 86 -6.36 6.44 18.53
C ALA A 86 -6.31 6.46 20.07
N SER A 87 -5.30 5.81 20.67
CA SER A 87 -5.10 5.78 22.13
C SER A 87 -4.26 6.97 22.58
N PRO A 88 -4.75 7.75 23.57
CA PRO A 88 -3.97 8.87 24.11
C PRO A 88 -2.60 8.42 24.64
N GLY A 89 -1.56 9.20 24.36
CA GLY A 89 -0.20 8.96 24.88
C GLY A 89 0.64 7.95 24.12
N ARG A 90 0.09 7.24 23.12
CA ARG A 90 0.85 6.24 22.32
C ARG A 90 1.46 6.80 21.02
N GLY A 91 1.25 8.08 20.73
CA GLY A 91 1.74 8.75 19.52
C GLY A 91 0.96 10.04 19.27
N GLN A 92 1.01 10.54 18.04
CA GLN A 92 0.12 11.62 17.61
C GLN A 92 -1.27 11.05 17.40
N LEU A 93 -2.32 11.89 17.61
CA LEU A 93 -3.69 11.44 17.43
C LEU A 93 -3.96 11.03 15.98
N SER A 94 -4.44 9.79 15.77
CA SER A 94 -4.73 9.20 14.45
C SER A 94 -6.04 9.70 13.82
N ASN A 95 -6.23 11.02 13.74
CA ASN A 95 -7.32 11.61 12.97
C ASN A 95 -6.90 11.86 11.51
N LEU A 96 -7.86 12.11 10.64
CA LEU A 96 -7.61 12.26 9.20
C LEU A 96 -6.62 13.40 8.89
N ARG A 97 -6.69 14.52 9.63
CA ARG A 97 -5.77 15.66 9.46
C ARG A 97 -4.33 15.28 9.77
N ASN A 98 -4.10 14.67 10.93
CA ASN A 98 -2.77 14.34 11.41
C ASN A 98 -2.13 13.24 10.56
N VAL A 99 -2.88 12.16 10.29
CA VAL A 99 -2.43 11.07 9.42
C VAL A 99 -2.12 11.61 8.01
N GLY A 100 -3.01 12.42 7.44
CA GLY A 100 -2.78 13.08 6.16
C GLY A 100 -1.51 13.92 6.15
N ALA A 101 -1.30 14.77 7.17
CA ALA A 101 -0.09 15.57 7.30
C ALA A 101 1.18 14.70 7.38
N GLY A 102 1.12 13.59 8.12
CA GLY A 102 2.23 12.64 8.22
C GLY A 102 2.55 11.93 6.90
N LEU A 103 1.52 11.56 6.15
CA LEU A 103 1.69 10.96 4.82
C LEU A 103 2.26 11.95 3.80
N HIS A 104 1.86 13.23 3.88
CA HIS A 104 2.38 14.31 3.02
C HIS A 104 3.81 14.75 3.37
N ALA A 105 4.28 14.48 4.58
CA ALA A 105 5.61 14.91 5.00
C ALA A 105 6.69 14.33 4.08
N SER A 106 7.61 15.17 3.62
CA SER A 106 8.75 14.76 2.81
C SER A 106 9.89 14.21 3.66
N GLY A 107 10.83 13.48 3.05
CA GLY A 107 12.04 12.98 3.69
C GLY A 107 12.32 11.51 3.39
N GLY A 108 13.57 11.11 3.61
CA GLY A 108 14.06 9.77 3.28
C GLY A 108 14.19 9.51 1.77
N ASP A 109 14.77 8.38 1.42
CA ASP A 109 14.90 7.90 0.04
C ASP A 109 13.87 6.81 -0.28
N ALA A 110 13.20 6.29 0.74
CA ALA A 110 12.07 5.37 0.63
C ALA A 110 11.01 5.65 1.70
N CYS A 111 9.77 5.28 1.40
CA CYS A 111 8.64 5.40 2.31
C CYS A 111 8.12 4.01 2.71
N PHE A 112 7.84 3.85 4.01
CA PHE A 112 7.10 2.74 4.55
C PHE A 112 5.88 3.25 5.30
N VAL A 113 4.69 2.79 4.93
CA VAL A 113 3.42 3.11 5.59
C VAL A 113 2.77 1.82 6.05
N TYR A 114 2.47 1.72 7.33
CA TYR A 114 1.73 0.61 7.91
C TYR A 114 0.54 1.14 8.68
N MET A 115 -0.65 0.64 8.34
CA MET A 115 -1.90 1.06 8.95
C MET A 115 -2.68 -0.16 9.40
N THR A 116 -3.12 -0.18 10.67
CA THR A 116 -3.97 -1.24 11.23
C THR A 116 -5.18 -0.66 11.94
N SER A 117 -6.37 -1.13 11.61
CA SER A 117 -7.67 -0.68 12.14
C SER A 117 -8.82 -1.52 11.61
N HIS A 118 -10.05 -1.12 11.96
CA HIS A 118 -11.23 -1.50 11.19
C HIS A 118 -11.22 -0.86 9.80
N GLY A 119 -12.02 -1.42 8.89
CA GLY A 119 -12.19 -0.89 7.54
C GLY A 119 -13.45 -1.45 6.88
N ASP A 120 -13.86 -0.79 5.82
CA ASP A 120 -14.92 -1.23 4.92
C ASP A 120 -14.57 -0.88 3.47
N GLN A 121 -15.53 -1.05 2.55
CA GLN A 121 -15.32 -0.74 1.13
C GLN A 121 -15.05 0.74 0.85
N SER A 122 -15.40 1.66 1.79
CA SER A 122 -15.14 3.10 1.65
C SER A 122 -13.72 3.49 2.11
N GLY A 123 -13.06 2.65 2.91
CA GLY A 123 -11.69 2.92 3.33
C GLY A 123 -11.29 2.36 4.69
N PHE A 124 -10.28 3.00 5.27
CA PHE A 124 -9.65 2.69 6.55
C PHE A 124 -10.23 3.59 7.65
N PHE A 125 -10.67 2.99 8.75
CA PHE A 125 -11.36 3.70 9.82
C PHE A 125 -10.38 4.39 10.78
N LEU A 126 -10.68 5.66 11.09
CA LEU A 126 -9.96 6.49 12.05
C LEU A 126 -10.96 6.90 13.15
N ARG A 127 -10.88 6.26 14.32
CA ARG A 127 -11.81 6.48 15.45
C ARG A 127 -11.84 7.92 15.94
N PRO A 128 -10.70 8.61 16.10
CA PRO A 128 -10.72 10.03 16.42
C PRO A 128 -11.38 10.81 15.27
N GLY A 129 -12.59 11.35 15.53
CA GLY A 129 -13.42 12.02 14.52
C GLY A 129 -14.32 11.09 13.70
N ARG A 130 -14.27 9.76 13.91
CA ARG A 130 -15.10 8.74 13.22
C ARG A 130 -15.06 8.91 11.69
N GLN A 131 -13.87 9.01 11.14
CA GLN A 131 -13.62 9.31 9.74
C GLN A 131 -13.06 8.10 8.99
N MET A 132 -13.28 8.09 7.67
CA MET A 132 -12.66 7.11 6.78
C MET A 132 -11.55 7.76 5.96
N LEU A 133 -10.37 7.16 5.97
CA LEU A 133 -9.33 7.48 5.00
C LEU A 133 -9.63 6.67 3.74
N SER A 134 -10.11 7.34 2.70
CA SER A 134 -10.45 6.66 1.45
C SER A 134 -9.20 6.23 0.65
N PRO A 135 -9.32 5.23 -0.27
CA PRO A 135 -8.24 4.83 -1.15
C PRO A 135 -7.67 6.00 -1.97
N SER A 136 -8.53 6.87 -2.48
CA SER A 136 -8.11 8.04 -3.27
C SER A 136 -7.35 9.07 -2.43
N ALA A 137 -7.79 9.32 -1.18
CA ALA A 137 -7.10 10.24 -0.27
C ALA A 137 -5.72 9.71 0.11
N LEU A 138 -5.59 8.39 0.37
CA LEU A 138 -4.30 7.75 0.63
C LEU A 138 -3.38 7.85 -0.59
N ASP A 139 -3.87 7.52 -1.79
CA ASP A 139 -3.07 7.63 -3.02
C ASP A 139 -2.57 9.05 -3.26
N GLN A 140 -3.43 10.06 -3.10
CA GLN A 140 -3.05 11.46 -3.23
C GLN A 140 -1.96 11.85 -2.22
N ALA A 141 -2.14 11.47 -0.94
CA ALA A 141 -1.18 11.78 0.11
C ALA A 141 0.20 11.14 -0.14
N LEU A 142 0.22 9.87 -0.55
CA LEU A 142 1.45 9.16 -0.91
C LEU A 142 2.13 9.77 -2.14
N SER A 143 1.35 10.20 -3.12
CA SER A 143 1.88 10.83 -4.34
C SER A 143 2.56 12.15 -4.05
N GLN A 144 2.03 12.94 -3.12
CA GLN A 144 2.61 14.21 -2.68
C GLN A 144 3.79 14.02 -1.72
N GLY A 145 3.65 13.11 -0.74
CA GLY A 145 4.66 12.92 0.30
C GLY A 145 5.83 12.03 -0.10
N CYS A 146 5.57 10.93 -0.82
CA CYS A 146 6.59 9.98 -1.25
C CYS A 146 7.02 10.17 -2.72
N GLY A 147 6.12 10.65 -3.58
CA GLY A 147 6.42 10.91 -5.00
C GLY A 147 6.90 9.64 -5.73
N GLU A 148 8.02 9.76 -6.44
CA GLU A 148 8.62 8.67 -7.21
C GLU A 148 9.56 7.76 -6.38
N ARG A 149 9.71 8.02 -5.09
CA ARG A 149 10.55 7.18 -4.21
C ARG A 149 9.92 5.80 -4.02
N PRO A 150 10.73 4.73 -3.88
CA PRO A 150 10.23 3.43 -3.50
C PRO A 150 9.32 3.53 -2.28
N THR A 151 8.10 3.03 -2.41
CA THR A 151 7.06 3.19 -1.41
C THR A 151 6.37 1.86 -1.13
N VAL A 152 6.37 1.45 0.13
CA VAL A 152 5.66 0.27 0.61
C VAL A 152 4.50 0.69 1.48
N VAL A 153 3.31 0.20 1.15
CA VAL A 153 2.07 0.48 1.90
C VAL A 153 1.46 -0.83 2.34
N VAL A 154 1.23 -0.97 3.64
CA VAL A 154 0.51 -2.10 4.24
C VAL A 154 -0.77 -1.58 4.86
N VAL A 155 -1.90 -2.16 4.47
CA VAL A 155 -3.22 -1.84 5.04
C VAL A 155 -3.79 -3.09 5.69
N SER A 156 -3.68 -3.18 7.01
CA SER A 156 -4.22 -4.24 7.84
C SER A 156 -5.63 -3.84 8.29
N ALA A 157 -6.62 -4.14 7.46
CA ALA A 157 -8.03 -3.86 7.72
C ALA A 157 -8.95 -4.77 6.91
N CYS A 158 -10.21 -4.86 7.31
CA CYS A 158 -11.26 -5.44 6.47
C CYS A 158 -11.36 -4.69 5.14
N HIS A 159 -11.65 -5.39 4.05
CA HIS A 159 -11.83 -4.83 2.71
C HIS A 159 -10.62 -4.04 2.15
N SER A 160 -9.45 -4.19 2.76
CA SER A 160 -8.25 -3.39 2.43
C SER A 160 -7.74 -3.58 0.98
N GLY A 161 -8.17 -4.61 0.27
CA GLY A 161 -7.92 -4.75 -1.16
C GLY A 161 -8.47 -3.58 -2.00
N THR A 162 -9.41 -2.79 -1.46
CA THR A 162 -9.92 -1.56 -2.08
C THR A 162 -8.83 -0.49 -2.28
N PHE A 163 -7.71 -0.58 -1.56
CA PHE A 163 -6.57 0.32 -1.71
C PHE A 163 -5.66 -0.02 -2.90
N ILE A 164 -5.84 -1.20 -3.52
CA ILE A 164 -5.10 -1.61 -4.72
C ILE A 164 -5.86 -1.14 -5.97
N THR A 165 -6.05 0.17 -6.11
CA THR A 165 -6.74 0.79 -7.25
C THR A 165 -5.80 1.00 -8.44
N PRO A 166 -6.31 1.12 -9.68
CA PRO A 166 -5.46 1.44 -10.83
C PRO A 166 -4.57 2.68 -10.63
N PRO A 167 -5.03 3.84 -10.10
CA PRO A 167 -4.15 4.98 -9.85
C PRO A 167 -3.07 4.72 -8.79
N ALA A 168 -3.33 3.85 -7.81
CA ALA A 168 -2.37 3.51 -6.77
C ALA A 168 -1.29 2.53 -7.24
N ARG A 169 -1.55 1.76 -8.30
CA ARG A 169 -0.61 0.79 -8.89
C ARG A 169 0.49 1.49 -9.69
N ARG A 170 1.48 2.06 -8.98
CA ARG A 170 2.61 2.74 -9.61
C ARG A 170 3.85 1.85 -9.66
N PRO A 171 4.77 2.05 -10.65
CA PRO A 171 5.97 1.23 -10.78
C PRO A 171 6.85 1.19 -9.53
N ASN A 172 6.91 2.29 -8.76
CA ASN A 172 7.70 2.44 -7.55
C ASN A 172 6.99 2.00 -6.26
N ARG A 173 5.80 1.37 -6.35
CA ARG A 173 5.00 1.00 -5.17
C ARG A 173 4.87 -0.50 -4.97
N ILE A 174 4.83 -0.88 -3.70
CA ILE A 174 4.33 -2.17 -3.23
C ILE A 174 3.13 -1.85 -2.33
N ILE A 175 1.97 -2.46 -2.63
CA ILE A 175 0.75 -2.31 -1.82
C ILE A 175 0.34 -3.68 -1.33
N ILE A 176 0.22 -3.81 -0.03
CA ILE A 176 -0.08 -5.05 0.67
C ILE A 176 -1.36 -4.83 1.47
N ALA A 177 -2.36 -5.69 1.27
CA ALA A 177 -3.65 -5.61 1.91
C ALA A 177 -3.99 -6.90 2.66
N ALA A 178 -4.47 -6.77 3.90
CA ALA A 178 -4.81 -7.90 4.75
C ALA A 178 -6.02 -8.70 4.28
N ALA A 179 -6.88 -8.12 3.44
CA ALA A 179 -8.07 -8.78 2.93
C ALA A 179 -8.38 -8.36 1.50
N ALA A 180 -9.08 -9.21 0.75
CA ALA A 180 -9.62 -8.84 -0.56
C ALA A 180 -10.72 -7.77 -0.42
N THR A 181 -11.09 -7.13 -1.52
CA THR A 181 -12.07 -6.02 -1.54
C THR A 181 -13.45 -6.42 -0.97
N ASP A 182 -13.82 -7.69 -1.09
CA ASP A 182 -15.08 -8.26 -0.63
C ASP A 182 -14.92 -9.14 0.63
N ARG A 183 -13.79 -9.05 1.35
CA ARG A 183 -13.46 -9.89 2.51
C ARG A 183 -13.19 -9.06 3.76
N THR A 184 -13.47 -9.68 4.90
CA THR A 184 -13.05 -9.19 6.22
C THR A 184 -11.69 -9.75 6.59
N SER A 185 -10.92 -9.01 7.41
CA SER A 185 -9.78 -9.51 8.15
C SER A 185 -10.22 -9.88 9.57
N PHE A 186 -9.42 -10.63 10.33
CA PHE A 186 -9.82 -11.22 11.62
C PHE A 186 -8.83 -10.89 12.74
N GLY A 187 -9.24 -11.20 13.97
CA GLY A 187 -8.39 -11.06 15.15
C GLY A 187 -8.44 -9.69 15.82
N CYS A 188 -9.40 -8.83 15.48
CA CYS A 188 -9.59 -7.52 16.12
C CYS A 188 -10.47 -7.59 17.39
N GLY A 189 -10.68 -8.79 17.97
CA GLY A 189 -11.37 -8.97 19.26
C GLY A 189 -10.51 -8.48 20.43
N ALA A 190 -11.16 -8.15 21.56
CA ALA A 190 -10.48 -7.63 22.75
C ALA A 190 -9.48 -8.63 23.38
N ASP A 191 -9.65 -9.90 23.13
CA ASP A 191 -8.82 -10.99 23.68
C ASP A 191 -7.58 -11.32 22.83
N ASN A 192 -7.40 -10.63 21.70
CA ASN A 192 -6.25 -10.85 20.83
C ASN A 192 -5.18 -9.78 21.05
N ASP A 193 -3.93 -10.20 21.21
CA ASP A 193 -2.79 -9.30 21.27
C ASP A 193 -2.53 -8.60 19.94
N TYR A 194 -2.83 -9.26 18.83
CA TYR A 194 -2.66 -8.76 17.45
C TYR A 194 -3.84 -9.19 16.58
N THR A 195 -4.11 -8.44 15.50
CA THR A 195 -4.91 -9.02 14.42
C THR A 195 -4.19 -10.21 13.81
N TYR A 196 -4.91 -11.14 13.16
CA TYR A 196 -4.26 -12.30 12.54
C TYR A 196 -3.23 -11.88 11.48
N TYR A 197 -3.55 -10.82 10.74
CA TYR A 197 -2.64 -10.29 9.75
C TYR A 197 -1.39 -9.68 10.39
N ASP A 198 -1.55 -8.84 11.41
CA ASP A 198 -0.42 -8.19 12.09
C ASP A 198 0.48 -9.21 12.77
N GLN A 199 -0.10 -10.24 13.41
CA GLN A 199 0.64 -11.36 14.00
C GLN A 199 1.52 -12.05 12.95
N CYS A 200 0.92 -12.45 11.83
CA CYS A 200 1.63 -13.12 10.75
C CYS A 200 2.71 -12.23 10.14
N PHE A 201 2.41 -10.95 9.91
CA PHE A 201 3.39 -9.98 9.36
C PHE A 201 4.61 -9.85 10.26
N LEU A 202 4.41 -9.67 11.56
CA LEU A 202 5.48 -9.56 12.55
C LEU A 202 6.29 -10.86 12.67
N GLN A 203 5.65 -12.03 12.60
CA GLN A 203 6.34 -13.33 12.64
C GLN A 203 7.25 -13.56 11.43
N GLN A 204 6.84 -13.08 10.24
CA GLN A 204 7.60 -13.30 9.00
C GLN A 204 8.68 -12.22 8.75
N LEU A 205 8.64 -11.12 9.50
CA LEU A 205 9.49 -9.94 9.25
C LEU A 205 10.99 -10.27 9.31
N ASP A 206 11.41 -11.11 10.26
CA ASP A 206 12.83 -11.45 10.44
C ASP A 206 13.38 -12.42 9.38
N GLY A 207 12.51 -13.25 8.80
CA GLY A 207 12.88 -14.26 7.81
C GLY A 207 12.93 -13.78 6.37
N ALA A 208 12.33 -12.62 6.07
CA ALA A 208 12.24 -12.09 4.71
C ALA A 208 13.42 -11.18 4.37
N SER A 209 13.85 -11.21 3.11
CA SER A 209 14.88 -10.32 2.57
C SER A 209 14.27 -9.17 1.77
N THR A 210 13.12 -9.40 1.12
CA THR A 210 12.40 -8.42 0.30
C THR A 210 10.98 -8.21 0.80
N TRP A 211 10.40 -7.06 0.47
CA TRP A 211 9.00 -6.77 0.81
C TRP A 211 8.01 -7.73 0.14
N ARG A 212 8.33 -8.21 -1.05
CA ARG A 212 7.51 -9.23 -1.73
C ARG A 212 7.54 -10.56 -0.96
N GLU A 213 8.74 -11.06 -0.61
CA GLU A 213 8.88 -12.29 0.19
C GLU A 213 8.10 -12.19 1.51
N LEU A 214 8.21 -11.04 2.21
CA LEU A 214 7.46 -10.79 3.43
C LEU A 214 5.94 -10.87 3.20
N ALA A 215 5.43 -10.22 2.15
CA ALA A 215 4.01 -10.24 1.84
C ALA A 215 3.50 -11.64 1.49
N GLU A 216 4.27 -12.41 0.72
CA GLU A 216 3.92 -13.78 0.34
C GLU A 216 3.95 -14.73 1.54
N ALA A 217 4.98 -14.64 2.40
CA ALA A 217 5.08 -15.41 3.63
C ALA A 217 3.95 -15.05 4.62
N THR A 218 3.64 -13.77 4.77
CA THR A 218 2.52 -13.29 5.59
C THR A 218 1.19 -13.86 5.09
N ARG A 219 0.93 -13.82 3.78
CA ARG A 219 -0.28 -14.40 3.18
C ARG A 219 -0.42 -15.89 3.49
N SER A 220 0.66 -16.65 3.34
CA SER A 220 0.67 -18.10 3.64
C SER A 220 0.42 -18.37 5.12
N CYS A 221 1.00 -17.58 6.02
CA CYS A 221 0.76 -17.65 7.46
C CYS A 221 -0.71 -17.37 7.79
N VAL A 222 -1.29 -16.28 7.26
CA VAL A 222 -2.72 -15.93 7.48
C VAL A 222 -3.62 -17.05 7.00
N GLN A 223 -3.40 -17.58 5.81
CA GLN A 223 -4.19 -18.68 5.27
C GLN A 223 -4.13 -19.91 6.19
N THR A 224 -2.94 -20.29 6.65
CA THR A 224 -2.78 -21.41 7.58
C THR A 224 -3.50 -21.17 8.90
N LEU A 225 -3.43 -19.95 9.45
CA LEU A 225 -4.08 -19.58 10.69
C LEU A 225 -5.61 -19.62 10.56
N GLU A 226 -6.16 -19.04 9.51
CA GLU A 226 -7.59 -19.03 9.23
C GLU A 226 -8.16 -20.45 9.04
N GLN A 227 -7.43 -21.33 8.34
CA GLN A 227 -7.80 -22.74 8.18
C GLN A 227 -7.83 -23.48 9.53
N ARG A 228 -6.82 -23.28 10.37
CA ARG A 228 -6.78 -23.88 11.74
C ARG A 228 -7.94 -23.42 12.61
N LEU A 229 -8.36 -22.18 12.45
CA LEU A 229 -9.47 -21.59 13.20
C LEU A 229 -10.85 -21.83 12.57
N GLY A 230 -10.91 -22.57 11.45
CA GLY A 230 -12.15 -22.90 10.77
C GLY A 230 -12.89 -21.69 10.19
N VAL A 231 -12.16 -20.65 9.77
CA VAL A 231 -12.74 -19.47 9.13
C VAL A 231 -13.38 -19.87 7.81
N ARG A 232 -14.71 -19.74 7.71
CA ARG A 232 -15.46 -20.16 6.51
C ARG A 232 -15.21 -19.29 5.29
N ARG A 233 -14.98 -17.99 5.51
CA ARG A 233 -14.77 -17.00 4.46
C ARG A 233 -13.45 -16.30 4.70
N GLU A 234 -12.38 -16.92 4.21
CA GLU A 234 -10.99 -16.44 4.37
C GLU A 234 -10.80 -15.00 3.91
N SER A 235 -9.89 -14.28 4.55
CA SER A 235 -9.59 -12.87 4.25
C SER A 235 -8.96 -12.67 2.87
N ARG A 236 -8.15 -13.62 2.39
CA ARG A 236 -7.47 -13.60 1.09
C ARG A 236 -6.60 -12.35 0.92
N PRO A 237 -5.49 -12.21 1.66
CA PRO A 237 -4.58 -11.07 1.55
C PRO A 237 -4.12 -10.81 0.12
N GLN A 238 -4.03 -9.54 -0.27
CA GLN A 238 -3.72 -9.10 -1.62
C GLN A 238 -2.36 -8.41 -1.68
N LEU A 239 -1.71 -8.48 -2.85
CA LEU A 239 -0.40 -7.90 -3.10
C LEU A 239 -0.36 -7.27 -4.50
N PHE A 240 0.09 -6.04 -4.58
CA PHE A 240 0.55 -5.41 -5.80
C PHE A 240 2.03 -5.08 -5.67
N VAL A 241 2.83 -5.39 -6.69
CA VAL A 241 4.26 -5.08 -6.75
C VAL A 241 4.53 -4.35 -8.06
N GLY A 242 4.91 -3.08 -7.95
CA GLY A 242 5.31 -2.28 -9.10
C GLY A 242 6.69 -2.69 -9.63
N ALA A 243 6.88 -2.57 -10.94
CA ALA A 243 8.08 -3.06 -11.63
C ALA A 243 9.40 -2.50 -11.07
N ALA A 244 9.43 -1.21 -10.74
CA ALA A 244 10.61 -0.55 -10.18
C ALA A 244 10.89 -0.94 -8.70
N ALA A 245 9.91 -1.53 -8.00
CA ALA A 245 10.05 -1.97 -6.61
C ALA A 245 10.08 -3.50 -6.47
N ALA A 246 10.15 -4.25 -7.57
CA ALA A 246 9.96 -5.70 -7.59
C ALA A 246 10.91 -6.47 -6.63
N ASN A 247 12.16 -6.04 -6.52
CA ASN A 247 13.18 -6.63 -5.65
C ASN A 247 13.64 -5.65 -4.56
N LEU A 248 12.73 -4.78 -4.09
CA LEU A 248 13.00 -3.84 -3.00
C LEU A 248 13.24 -4.63 -1.70
N LYS A 249 14.42 -4.46 -1.13
CA LYS A 249 14.81 -5.08 0.13
C LYS A 249 14.17 -4.40 1.33
N LEU A 250 14.01 -5.15 2.42
CA LEU A 250 13.67 -4.56 3.72
C LEU A 250 14.81 -3.66 4.20
N PRO A 251 14.51 -2.66 5.06
CA PRO A 251 15.55 -1.84 5.69
C PRO A 251 16.60 -2.73 6.37
N GLY A 252 17.88 -2.46 6.13
CA GLY A 252 18.98 -3.17 6.77
C GLY A 252 19.29 -4.59 6.24
N ARG A 253 18.70 -4.96 5.06
CA ARG A 253 18.93 -6.27 4.41
C ARG A 253 19.76 -6.13 3.14
#